data_a97af5495779e4326ce85bed32af7c2e
#
_entry.id   a97af5495779e4326ce85bed32af7c2e
#
_cell.length_a   1.000
_cell.length_b   1.000
_cell.length_c   1.000
_cell.angle_alpha   90.00
_cell.angle_beta   90.00
_cell.angle_gamma   90.00
#
_symmetry.space_group_name_H-M   'P 1'
#
loop_
_entity.id
_entity.type
_entity.pdbx_description
1 polymer ?
#
loop_
_entity_poly.entity_id
_entity_poly.type
_entity_poly.pdbx_seq_one_letter_code
_entity_poly.pdbx_strand_id
1 'polypeptide(L)'
;DKEEETLALYDDILADISELDTMSAIAGIRYNIDLTDEYYEAEELALDEAYTRLDNRMNELTGAILESGYGKAARARWGDGFVERYEVNSKLNSPEIEELSIQEQALVSEYQKLSATEYTAERDGEAVTLNDLDLTQESDIALYYAIYEKRNAELGQIYRELVQLRVEIAKKLGYDSYTDYAYDLLSRDFTKEDAAAFSEKVKEYLAPISDAIY
;
A
#
# COMPACT_ATOMS: atom_id res chain seq x y z
N ASP A 1 38.90 1.45 -13.68
CA ASP A 1 38.05 1.72 -14.84
C ASP A 1 36.76 2.34 -14.35
N LYS A 2 36.36 3.47 -14.98
CA LYS A 2 35.19 4.23 -14.53
C LYS A 2 33.88 3.44 -14.60
N GLU A 3 33.76 2.52 -15.55
CA GLU A 3 32.60 1.62 -15.64
C GLU A 3 32.50 0.75 -14.39
N GLU A 4 33.56 0.02 -14.05
CA GLU A 4 33.61 -0.85 -12.88
C GLU A 4 33.42 -0.06 -11.57
N GLU A 5 34.04 1.12 -11.46
CA GLU A 5 33.88 1.99 -10.27
C GLU A 5 32.42 2.45 -10.10
N THR A 6 31.74 2.79 -11.20
CA THR A 6 30.31 3.20 -11.16
C THR A 6 29.42 2.05 -10.75
N LEU A 7 29.61 0.87 -11.34
CA LEU A 7 28.80 -0.31 -11.02
C LEU A 7 29.04 -0.82 -9.60
N ALA A 8 30.29 -0.79 -9.13
CA ALA A 8 30.64 -1.16 -7.76
C ALA A 8 30.01 -0.18 -6.74
N LEU A 9 30.06 1.14 -7.00
CA LEU A 9 29.41 2.12 -6.15
C LEU A 9 27.88 1.90 -6.08
N TYR A 10 27.25 1.53 -7.20
CA TYR A 10 25.82 1.22 -7.21
C TYR A 10 25.51 -0.04 -6.38
N ASP A 11 26.34 -1.08 -6.45
CA ASP A 11 26.19 -2.28 -5.59
C ASP A 11 26.34 -1.95 -4.11
N ASP A 12 27.28 -1.06 -3.75
CA ASP A 12 27.44 -0.58 -2.37
C ASP A 12 26.18 0.15 -1.89
N ILE A 13 25.58 1.01 -2.73
CA ILE A 13 24.31 1.66 -2.43
C ILE A 13 23.18 0.64 -2.21
N LEU A 14 23.09 -0.39 -3.06
CA LEU A 14 22.10 -1.45 -2.88
C LEU A 14 22.28 -2.23 -1.57
N ALA A 15 23.53 -2.43 -1.15
CA ALA A 15 23.84 -3.08 0.13
C ALA A 15 23.39 -2.21 1.31
N ASP A 16 23.65 -0.90 1.27
CA ASP A 16 23.20 0.06 2.29
C ASP A 16 21.67 0.13 2.37
N ILE A 17 20.99 0.11 1.21
CA ILE A 17 19.50 0.06 1.16
C ILE A 17 18.99 -1.22 1.80
N SER A 18 19.61 -2.37 1.56
CA SER A 18 19.20 -3.65 2.16
C SER A 18 19.33 -3.66 3.70
N GLU A 19 20.33 -2.93 4.26
CA GLU A 19 20.42 -2.73 5.71
C GLU A 19 19.30 -1.82 6.21
N LEU A 20 19.00 -0.73 5.50
CA LEU A 20 17.90 0.18 5.81
C LEU A 20 16.55 -0.54 5.76
N ASP A 21 16.32 -1.42 4.75
CA ASP A 21 15.11 -2.26 4.64
C ASP A 21 14.88 -3.11 5.90
N THR A 22 15.94 -3.66 6.46
CA THR A 22 15.85 -4.43 7.70
C THR A 22 15.42 -3.56 8.89
N MET A 23 15.95 -2.35 9.00
CA MET A 23 15.59 -1.42 10.06
C MET A 23 14.15 -0.93 9.91
N SER A 24 13.73 -0.62 8.67
CA SER A 24 12.36 -0.23 8.35
C SER A 24 11.36 -1.35 8.67
N ALA A 25 11.67 -2.59 8.30
CA ALA A 25 10.83 -3.74 8.63
C ALA A 25 10.65 -3.91 10.16
N ILE A 26 11.69 -3.65 10.95
CA ILE A 26 11.60 -3.70 12.42
C ILE A 26 10.70 -2.57 12.95
N ALA A 27 10.83 -1.35 12.43
CA ALA A 27 9.99 -0.22 12.81
C ALA A 27 8.51 -0.50 12.49
N GLY A 28 8.22 -0.96 11.26
CA GLY A 28 6.87 -1.32 10.84
C GLY A 28 6.26 -2.46 11.66
N ILE A 29 7.03 -3.49 12.02
CA ILE A 29 6.56 -4.55 12.92
C ILE A 29 6.17 -3.98 14.29
N ARG A 30 6.99 -3.09 14.86
CA ARG A 30 6.72 -2.47 16.17
C ARG A 30 5.49 -1.58 16.12
N TYR A 31 5.35 -0.76 15.09
CA TYR A 31 4.15 0.04 14.85
C TYR A 31 2.90 -0.83 14.74
N ASN A 32 2.96 -1.94 13.98
CA ASN A 32 1.83 -2.84 13.83
C ASN A 32 1.46 -3.65 15.11
N ILE A 33 2.37 -3.75 16.09
CA ILE A 33 2.06 -4.34 17.41
C ILE A 33 1.18 -3.40 18.24
N ASP A 34 1.45 -2.08 18.17
CA ASP A 34 0.66 -1.06 18.86
C ASP A 34 0.53 0.18 17.97
N LEU A 35 -0.58 0.28 17.23
CA LEU A 35 -0.90 1.41 16.34
C LEU A 35 -1.18 2.72 17.10
N THR A 36 -1.15 2.72 18.43
CA THR A 36 -1.30 3.91 19.28
C THR A 36 0.02 4.43 19.83
N ASP A 37 1.14 3.75 19.55
CA ASP A 37 2.48 4.18 19.95
C ASP A 37 2.94 5.34 19.04
N GLU A 38 2.88 6.55 19.57
CA GLU A 38 3.23 7.78 18.83
C GLU A 38 4.69 7.81 18.35
N TYR A 39 5.62 7.11 19.04
CA TYR A 39 7.01 7.04 18.63
C TYR A 39 7.16 6.21 17.35
N TYR A 40 6.59 5.00 17.31
CA TYR A 40 6.68 4.14 16.14
C TYR A 40 5.80 4.61 14.97
N GLU A 41 4.68 5.29 15.25
CA GLU A 41 3.90 5.99 14.23
C GLU A 41 4.76 7.06 13.51
N ALA A 42 5.46 7.90 14.28
CA ALA A 42 6.31 8.94 13.72
C ALA A 42 7.52 8.36 12.96
N GLU A 43 8.09 7.25 13.45
CA GLU A 43 9.21 6.56 12.79
C GLU A 43 8.77 5.94 11.45
N GLU A 44 7.61 5.26 11.42
CA GLU A 44 7.04 4.67 10.20
C GLU A 44 6.74 5.73 9.13
N LEU A 45 6.06 6.82 9.50
CA LEU A 45 5.77 7.91 8.59
C LEU A 45 7.03 8.58 8.02
N ALA A 46 8.07 8.75 8.86
CA ALA A 46 9.34 9.31 8.41
C ALA A 46 10.08 8.38 7.44
N LEU A 47 10.00 7.06 7.68
CA LEU A 47 10.57 6.05 6.80
C LEU A 47 9.82 5.98 5.47
N ASP A 48 8.49 5.98 5.47
CA ASP A 48 7.66 5.99 4.27
C ASP A 48 7.98 7.19 3.37
N GLU A 49 8.10 8.39 3.96
CA GLU A 49 8.52 9.59 3.22
C GLU A 49 9.93 9.43 2.65
N ALA A 50 10.88 8.95 3.46
CA ALA A 50 12.26 8.75 3.05
C ALA A 50 12.37 7.72 1.91
N TYR A 51 11.64 6.60 2.00
CA TYR A 51 11.62 5.58 0.95
C TYR A 51 11.00 6.07 -0.35
N THR A 52 9.90 6.80 -0.30
CA THR A 52 9.28 7.39 -1.49
C THR A 52 10.28 8.27 -2.26
N ARG A 53 11.07 9.09 -1.54
CA ARG A 53 12.11 9.93 -2.15
C ARG A 53 13.31 9.11 -2.63
N LEU A 54 13.72 8.10 -1.87
CA LEU A 54 14.81 7.20 -2.23
C LEU A 54 14.49 6.42 -3.51
N ASP A 55 13.30 5.83 -3.61
CA ASP A 55 12.86 5.08 -4.78
C ASP A 55 12.89 5.91 -6.06
N ASN A 56 12.42 7.16 -6.00
CA ASN A 56 12.52 8.08 -7.12
C ASN A 56 13.97 8.34 -7.52
N ARG A 57 14.86 8.57 -6.55
CA ARG A 57 16.29 8.78 -6.81
C ARG A 57 16.97 7.53 -7.37
N MET A 58 16.63 6.36 -6.85
CA MET A 58 17.16 5.09 -7.36
C MET A 58 16.68 4.80 -8.78
N ASN A 59 15.42 5.11 -9.09
CA ASN A 59 14.90 4.99 -10.46
C ASN A 59 15.64 5.92 -11.43
N GLU A 60 15.86 7.19 -11.07
CA GLU A 60 16.65 8.15 -11.87
C GLU A 60 18.08 7.63 -12.10
N LEU A 61 18.76 7.19 -11.04
CA LEU A 61 20.14 6.69 -11.12
C LEU A 61 20.23 5.43 -11.96
N THR A 62 19.33 4.48 -11.74
CA THR A 62 19.29 3.22 -12.52
C THR A 62 19.07 3.49 -14.00
N GLY A 63 18.12 4.38 -14.34
CA GLY A 63 17.86 4.80 -15.70
C GLY A 63 19.09 5.43 -16.35
N ALA A 64 19.74 6.35 -15.65
CA ALA A 64 20.94 7.00 -16.14
C ALA A 64 22.09 6.01 -16.42
N ILE A 65 22.27 4.99 -15.58
CA ILE A 65 23.26 3.94 -15.79
C ILE A 65 22.90 3.07 -17.00
N LEU A 66 21.65 2.61 -17.09
CA LEU A 66 21.18 1.74 -18.17
C LEU A 66 21.20 2.41 -19.54
N GLU A 67 20.93 3.72 -19.60
CA GLU A 67 20.97 4.53 -20.83
C GLU A 67 22.39 4.99 -21.22
N SER A 68 23.34 4.90 -20.28
CA SER A 68 24.72 5.27 -20.52
C SER A 68 25.48 4.23 -21.35
N GLY A 69 26.76 4.53 -21.67
CA GLY A 69 27.69 3.53 -22.26
C GLY A 69 27.92 2.29 -21.39
N TYR A 70 27.53 2.32 -20.12
CA TYR A 70 27.67 1.23 -19.13
C TYR A 70 26.47 0.28 -19.08
N GLY A 71 25.37 0.60 -19.76
CA GLY A 71 24.11 -0.17 -19.69
C GLY A 71 24.26 -1.64 -20.04
N LYS A 72 25.14 -2.00 -20.98
CA LYS A 72 25.42 -3.40 -21.31
C LYS A 72 26.11 -4.13 -20.18
N ALA A 73 27.07 -3.51 -19.51
CA ALA A 73 27.79 -4.09 -18.39
C ALA A 73 26.86 -4.19 -17.15
N ALA A 74 26.04 -3.15 -16.91
CA ALA A 74 25.04 -3.13 -15.88
C ALA A 74 24.02 -4.29 -16.02
N ARG A 75 23.47 -4.50 -17.21
CA ARG A 75 22.57 -5.63 -17.51
C ARG A 75 23.25 -6.98 -17.32
N ALA A 76 24.52 -7.11 -17.72
CA ALA A 76 25.27 -8.36 -17.51
C ALA A 76 25.56 -8.63 -16.02
N ARG A 77 25.76 -7.58 -15.19
CA ARG A 77 26.05 -7.68 -13.76
C ARG A 77 24.79 -7.95 -12.93
N TRP A 78 23.70 -7.23 -13.17
CA TRP A 78 22.48 -7.29 -12.37
C TRP A 78 21.43 -8.24 -12.94
N GLY A 79 21.54 -8.64 -14.21
CA GLY A 79 20.64 -9.57 -14.89
C GLY A 79 19.38 -8.94 -15.45
N ASP A 80 18.71 -9.68 -16.34
CA ASP A 80 17.49 -9.20 -17.01
C ASP A 80 16.33 -8.93 -16.03
N GLY A 81 16.14 -9.77 -15.02
CA GLY A 81 15.09 -9.58 -14.02
C GLY A 81 15.24 -8.29 -13.18
N PHE A 82 16.46 -7.76 -13.01
CA PHE A 82 16.67 -6.45 -12.41
C PHE A 82 16.16 -5.35 -13.34
N VAL A 83 16.50 -5.44 -14.63
CA VAL A 83 16.09 -4.43 -15.62
C VAL A 83 14.57 -4.43 -15.81
N GLU A 84 13.95 -5.61 -15.87
CA GLU A 84 12.49 -5.74 -15.95
C GLU A 84 11.80 -5.09 -14.75
N ARG A 85 12.29 -5.31 -13.53
CA ARG A 85 11.77 -4.63 -12.32
C ARG A 85 11.94 -3.12 -12.40
N TYR A 86 13.10 -2.65 -12.87
CA TYR A 86 13.31 -1.22 -13.09
C TYR A 86 12.29 -0.63 -14.09
N GLU A 87 12.06 -1.30 -15.23
CA GLU A 87 11.09 -0.86 -16.24
C GLU A 87 9.66 -0.76 -15.69
N VAL A 88 9.26 -1.68 -14.81
CA VAL A 88 7.97 -1.63 -14.11
C VAL A 88 7.95 -0.48 -13.10
N ASN A 89 8.94 -0.43 -12.21
CA ASN A 89 9.00 0.60 -11.16
C ASN A 89 9.07 2.02 -11.73
N SER A 90 9.80 2.22 -12.83
CA SER A 90 9.90 3.54 -13.48
C SER A 90 8.58 4.06 -14.07
N LYS A 91 7.63 3.16 -14.36
CA LYS A 91 6.27 3.54 -14.76
C LYS A 91 5.39 3.89 -13.58
N LEU A 92 5.57 3.18 -12.44
CA LEU A 92 4.72 3.31 -11.27
C LEU A 92 5.14 4.46 -10.35
N ASN A 93 6.43 4.81 -10.36
CA ASN A 93 7.01 5.86 -9.53
C ASN A 93 7.51 7.00 -10.42
N SER A 94 7.08 8.21 -10.10
CA SER A 94 7.46 9.42 -10.82
C SER A 94 7.62 10.58 -9.85
N PRO A 95 8.59 11.48 -10.03
CA PRO A 95 8.68 12.72 -9.24
C PRO A 95 7.38 13.54 -9.26
N GLU A 96 6.55 13.39 -10.32
CA GLU A 96 5.27 14.08 -10.43
C GLU A 96 4.22 13.65 -9.41
N ILE A 97 4.35 12.44 -8.86
CA ILE A 97 3.44 11.89 -7.85
C ILE A 97 4.08 11.76 -6.46
N GLU A 98 5.35 12.12 -6.29
CA GLU A 98 6.09 11.94 -5.04
C GLU A 98 5.33 12.47 -3.83
N GLU A 99 4.88 13.73 -3.88
CA GLU A 99 4.12 14.35 -2.79
C GLU A 99 2.73 13.71 -2.58
N LEU A 100 2.10 13.22 -3.65
CA LEU A 100 0.82 12.50 -3.55
C LEU A 100 1.00 11.12 -2.90
N SER A 101 2.10 10.43 -3.21
CA SER A 101 2.43 9.14 -2.60
C SER A 101 2.72 9.29 -1.10
N ILE A 102 3.44 10.33 -0.69
CA ILE A 102 3.66 10.65 0.73
C ILE A 102 2.33 10.94 1.45
N GLN A 103 1.44 11.71 0.82
CA GLN A 103 0.11 11.97 1.36
C GLN A 103 -0.73 10.69 1.45
N GLU A 104 -0.63 9.78 0.47
CA GLU A 104 -1.31 8.49 0.50
C GLU A 104 -0.87 7.66 1.72
N GLN A 105 0.43 7.55 1.97
CA GLN A 105 0.96 6.81 3.11
C GLN A 105 0.47 7.41 4.44
N ALA A 106 0.48 8.73 4.58
CA ALA A 106 -0.04 9.39 5.77
C ALA A 106 -1.54 9.08 6.01
N LEU A 107 -2.37 9.11 4.96
CA LEU A 107 -3.79 8.76 5.05
C LEU A 107 -4.01 7.27 5.34
N VAL A 108 -3.16 6.39 4.81
CA VAL A 108 -3.21 4.95 5.11
C VAL A 108 -2.89 4.71 6.58
N SER A 109 -1.84 5.34 7.11
CA SER A 109 -1.48 5.23 8.53
C SER A 109 -2.61 5.74 9.44
N GLU A 110 -3.21 6.89 9.12
CA GLU A 110 -4.37 7.42 9.86
C GLU A 110 -5.57 6.47 9.81
N TYR A 111 -5.87 5.89 8.64
CA TYR A 111 -6.93 4.89 8.50
C TYR A 111 -6.67 3.66 9.36
N GLN A 112 -5.43 3.16 9.40
CA GLN A 112 -5.05 2.00 10.22
C GLN A 112 -5.20 2.32 11.71
N LYS A 113 -4.72 3.47 12.16
CA LYS A 113 -4.84 3.94 13.55
C LYS A 113 -6.30 4.05 13.99
N LEU A 114 -7.14 4.71 13.21
CA LEU A 114 -8.57 4.81 13.50
C LEU A 114 -9.27 3.45 13.45
N SER A 115 -8.86 2.56 12.55
CA SER A 115 -9.41 1.20 12.48
C SER A 115 -9.12 0.38 13.73
N ALA A 116 -7.99 0.63 14.38
CA ALA A 116 -7.57 0.00 15.65
C ALA A 116 -8.16 0.68 16.90
N THR A 117 -8.72 1.89 16.77
CA THR A 117 -9.34 2.61 17.87
C THR A 117 -10.59 1.89 18.36
N GLU A 118 -10.73 1.74 19.66
CA GLU A 118 -11.92 1.17 20.29
C GLU A 118 -13.04 2.22 20.36
N TYR A 119 -14.13 1.96 19.65
CA TYR A 119 -15.33 2.79 19.67
C TYR A 119 -16.34 2.25 20.66
N THR A 120 -17.02 3.14 21.38
CA THR A 120 -17.99 2.81 22.41
C THR A 120 -19.36 3.43 22.16
N ALA A 121 -20.42 2.76 22.68
CA ALA A 121 -21.74 3.35 22.88
C ALA A 121 -22.02 3.45 24.39
N GLU A 122 -23.16 4.03 24.78
CA GLU A 122 -23.59 4.18 26.16
C GLU A 122 -24.78 3.26 26.43
N ARG A 123 -24.69 2.44 27.49
CA ARG A 123 -25.78 1.61 28.02
C ARG A 123 -25.93 1.88 29.52
N ASP A 124 -27.08 2.44 29.92
CA ASP A 124 -27.40 2.77 31.33
C ASP A 124 -26.36 3.70 32.00
N GLY A 125 -25.73 4.60 31.26
CA GLY A 125 -24.71 5.54 31.73
C GLY A 125 -23.28 4.95 31.77
N GLU A 126 -23.07 3.73 31.27
CA GLU A 126 -21.78 3.08 31.16
C GLU A 126 -21.36 2.91 29.71
N ALA A 127 -20.06 3.12 29.42
CA ALA A 127 -19.50 2.90 28.09
C ALA A 127 -19.42 1.39 27.82
N VAL A 128 -19.93 0.93 26.67
CA VAL A 128 -19.84 -0.45 26.21
C VAL A 128 -19.14 -0.52 24.87
N THR A 129 -18.34 -1.56 24.68
CA THR A 129 -17.63 -1.90 23.45
C THR A 129 -18.39 -2.93 22.64
N LEU A 130 -17.91 -3.26 21.43
CA LEU A 130 -18.49 -4.35 20.64
C LEU A 130 -18.44 -5.70 21.34
N ASN A 131 -17.46 -5.93 22.22
CA ASN A 131 -17.28 -7.19 22.94
C ASN A 131 -18.29 -7.37 24.10
N ASP A 132 -18.92 -6.28 24.54
CA ASP A 132 -19.89 -6.27 25.63
C ASP A 132 -21.33 -6.49 25.14
N LEU A 133 -21.55 -6.66 23.82
CA LEU A 133 -22.86 -6.73 23.20
C LEU A 133 -23.27 -8.18 22.93
N ASP A 134 -24.52 -8.50 23.28
CA ASP A 134 -25.22 -9.71 22.87
C ASP A 134 -26.13 -9.44 21.68
N LEU A 135 -25.66 -9.75 20.47
CA LEU A 135 -26.41 -9.51 19.23
C LEU A 135 -27.68 -10.36 19.07
N THR A 136 -28.06 -11.17 20.05
CA THR A 136 -29.39 -11.78 20.12
C THR A 136 -30.44 -10.83 20.73
N GLN A 137 -29.98 -9.74 21.36
CA GLN A 137 -30.84 -8.72 21.97
C GLN A 137 -31.02 -7.51 21.05
N GLU A 138 -32.25 -7.10 20.81
CA GLU A 138 -32.56 -5.98 19.92
C GLU A 138 -31.93 -4.66 20.40
N SER A 139 -31.89 -4.43 21.74
CA SER A 139 -31.21 -3.28 22.34
C SER A 139 -29.71 -3.20 21.99
N ASP A 140 -29.04 -4.35 22.01
CA ASP A 140 -27.60 -4.42 21.76
C ASP A 140 -27.30 -4.32 20.26
N ILE A 141 -28.20 -4.78 19.40
CA ILE A 141 -28.12 -4.52 17.94
C ILE A 141 -28.15 -3.01 17.66
N ALA A 142 -28.97 -2.22 18.34
CA ALA A 142 -29.01 -0.77 18.18
C ALA A 142 -27.69 -0.12 18.60
N LEU A 143 -27.08 -0.56 19.72
CA LEU A 143 -25.77 -0.09 20.20
C LEU A 143 -24.66 -0.48 19.22
N TYR A 144 -24.69 -1.69 18.67
CA TYR A 144 -23.77 -2.14 17.64
C TYR A 144 -23.78 -1.17 16.43
N TYR A 145 -24.94 -0.85 15.91
CA TYR A 145 -25.04 0.12 14.80
C TYR A 145 -24.57 1.52 15.21
N ALA A 146 -24.85 1.97 16.43
CA ALA A 146 -24.40 3.28 16.91
C ALA A 146 -22.86 3.36 17.00
N ILE A 147 -22.19 2.29 17.44
CA ILE A 147 -20.71 2.18 17.44
C ILE A 147 -20.17 2.25 16.01
N TYR A 148 -20.74 1.48 15.09
CA TYR A 148 -20.32 1.47 13.68
C TYR A 148 -20.60 2.79 12.96
N GLU A 149 -21.68 3.49 13.30
CA GLU A 149 -22.00 4.81 12.73
C GLU A 149 -20.90 5.83 13.06
N LYS A 150 -20.46 5.89 14.33
CA LYS A 150 -19.34 6.75 14.74
C LYS A 150 -18.07 6.40 14.00
N ARG A 151 -17.68 5.11 14.00
CA ARG A 151 -16.51 4.60 13.29
C ARG A 151 -16.55 4.95 11.80
N ASN A 152 -17.67 4.69 11.15
CA ASN A 152 -17.83 4.91 9.71
C ASN A 152 -17.83 6.40 9.33
N ALA A 153 -18.25 7.30 10.24
CA ALA A 153 -18.17 8.74 10.01
C ALA A 153 -16.73 9.20 9.82
N GLU A 154 -15.81 8.74 10.68
CA GLU A 154 -14.38 9.08 10.64
C GLU A 154 -13.67 8.36 9.50
N LEU A 155 -13.71 7.02 9.48
CA LEU A 155 -13.05 6.21 8.44
C LEU A 155 -13.58 6.52 7.03
N GLY A 156 -14.86 6.81 6.90
CA GLY A 156 -15.47 7.12 5.62
C GLY A 156 -14.97 8.44 5.01
N GLN A 157 -14.54 9.39 5.83
CA GLN A 157 -13.90 10.60 5.35
C GLN A 157 -12.53 10.29 4.74
N ILE A 158 -11.65 9.64 5.52
CA ILE A 158 -10.29 9.27 5.06
C ILE A 158 -10.38 8.37 3.82
N TYR A 159 -11.30 7.41 3.80
CA TYR A 159 -11.51 6.55 2.63
C TYR A 159 -11.84 7.36 1.36
N ARG A 160 -12.69 8.38 1.46
CA ARG A 160 -13.01 9.24 0.31
C ARG A 160 -11.80 10.06 -0.15
N GLU A 161 -11.00 10.57 0.79
CA GLU A 161 -9.77 11.29 0.49
C GLU A 161 -8.74 10.38 -0.20
N LEU A 162 -8.56 9.16 0.30
CA LEU A 162 -7.73 8.13 -0.35
C LEU A 162 -8.20 7.81 -1.76
N VAL A 163 -9.50 7.63 -1.99
CA VAL A 163 -10.03 7.36 -3.34
C VAL A 163 -9.72 8.53 -4.28
N GLN A 164 -9.91 9.77 -3.84
CA GLN A 164 -9.63 10.96 -4.67
C GLN A 164 -8.14 11.06 -5.01
N LEU A 165 -7.27 10.89 -4.01
CA LEU A 165 -5.83 10.94 -4.15
C LEU A 165 -5.32 9.85 -5.11
N ARG A 166 -5.78 8.61 -4.94
CA ARG A 166 -5.43 7.47 -5.79
C ARG A 166 -5.88 7.65 -7.25
N VAL A 167 -7.04 8.23 -7.46
CA VAL A 167 -7.51 8.59 -8.82
C VAL A 167 -6.62 9.68 -9.43
N GLU A 168 -6.15 10.64 -8.63
CA GLU A 168 -5.24 11.68 -9.09
C GLU A 168 -3.88 11.09 -9.47
N ILE A 169 -3.30 10.22 -8.63
CA ILE A 169 -2.05 9.49 -8.91
C ILE A 169 -2.15 8.75 -10.25
N ALA A 170 -3.17 7.92 -10.42
CA ALA A 170 -3.37 7.15 -11.64
C ALA A 170 -3.44 8.06 -12.89
N LYS A 171 -4.16 9.18 -12.81
CA LYS A 171 -4.27 10.14 -13.91
C LYS A 171 -2.94 10.82 -14.24
N LYS A 172 -2.16 11.21 -13.24
CA LYS A 172 -0.83 11.82 -13.45
C LYS A 172 0.13 10.86 -14.14
N LEU A 173 0.04 9.57 -13.84
CA LEU A 173 0.81 8.50 -14.47
C LEU A 173 0.24 8.06 -15.84
N GLY A 174 -0.86 8.68 -16.32
CA GLY A 174 -1.43 8.41 -17.63
C GLY A 174 -2.34 7.18 -17.72
N TYR A 175 -2.78 6.64 -16.59
CA TYR A 175 -3.73 5.54 -16.56
C TYR A 175 -5.18 6.01 -16.75
N ASP A 176 -5.99 5.22 -17.44
CA ASP A 176 -7.41 5.50 -17.64
C ASP A 176 -8.22 5.41 -16.34
N SER A 177 -7.80 4.53 -15.42
CA SER A 177 -8.42 4.36 -14.11
C SER A 177 -7.41 3.96 -13.04
N TYR A 178 -7.77 4.17 -11.75
CA TYR A 178 -6.98 3.63 -10.64
C TYR A 178 -6.90 2.09 -10.68
N THR A 179 -7.93 1.42 -11.20
CA THR A 179 -7.91 -0.05 -11.34
C THR A 179 -6.79 -0.51 -12.28
N ASP A 180 -6.56 0.20 -13.39
CA ASP A 180 -5.50 -0.13 -14.33
C ASP A 180 -4.12 0.07 -13.68
N TYR A 181 -3.91 1.20 -13.02
CA TYR A 181 -2.72 1.45 -12.21
C TYR A 181 -2.50 0.38 -11.13
N ALA A 182 -3.56 0.01 -10.39
CA ALA A 182 -3.48 -0.98 -9.33
C ALA A 182 -3.15 -2.40 -9.83
N TYR A 183 -3.53 -2.75 -11.06
CA TYR A 183 -3.14 -4.02 -11.67
C TYR A 183 -1.63 -4.08 -11.91
N ASP A 184 -1.04 -3.00 -12.44
CA ASP A 184 0.41 -2.90 -12.61
C ASP A 184 1.13 -2.85 -11.25
N LEU A 185 0.64 -2.02 -10.30
CA LEU A 185 1.20 -1.90 -8.94
C LEU A 185 1.25 -3.25 -8.20
N LEU A 186 0.22 -4.07 -8.36
CA LEU A 186 0.13 -5.40 -7.76
C LEU A 186 0.80 -6.49 -8.60
N SER A 187 1.51 -6.11 -9.67
CA SER A 187 2.21 -7.02 -10.57
C SER A 187 1.31 -8.17 -11.06
N ARG A 188 0.04 -7.86 -11.39
CA ARG A 188 -0.91 -8.86 -11.90
C ARG A 188 -0.57 -9.19 -13.33
N ASP A 189 -0.41 -10.48 -13.62
CA ASP A 189 -0.13 -11.04 -14.94
C ASP A 189 -1.40 -11.41 -15.74
N PHE A 190 -2.59 -11.05 -15.20
CA PHE A 190 -3.90 -11.25 -15.83
C PHE A 190 -4.67 -9.91 -15.93
N THR A 191 -5.55 -9.82 -16.91
CA THR A 191 -6.33 -8.62 -17.21
C THR A 191 -7.60 -8.50 -16.35
N LYS A 192 -8.24 -7.31 -16.38
CA LYS A 192 -9.57 -7.10 -15.76
C LYS A 192 -10.63 -8.01 -16.39
N GLU A 193 -10.52 -8.23 -17.68
CA GLU A 193 -11.40 -9.12 -18.48
C GLU A 193 -11.24 -10.58 -18.04
N ASP A 194 -10.01 -11.03 -17.78
CA ASP A 194 -9.73 -12.37 -17.26
C ASP A 194 -10.34 -12.55 -15.86
N ALA A 195 -10.18 -11.55 -15.00
CA ALA A 195 -10.77 -11.55 -13.67
C ALA A 195 -12.30 -11.58 -13.70
N ALA A 196 -12.90 -10.80 -14.60
CA ALA A 196 -14.35 -10.79 -14.80
C ALA A 196 -14.84 -12.15 -15.33
N ALA A 197 -14.17 -12.73 -16.34
CA ALA A 197 -14.51 -14.04 -16.88
C ALA A 197 -14.39 -15.15 -15.83
N PHE A 198 -13.38 -15.08 -14.95
CA PHE A 198 -13.25 -15.99 -13.81
C PHE A 198 -14.43 -15.84 -12.82
N SER A 199 -14.79 -14.60 -12.47
CA SER A 199 -15.91 -14.33 -11.58
C SER A 199 -17.24 -14.85 -12.10
N GLU A 200 -17.49 -14.74 -13.41
CA GLU A 200 -18.71 -15.33 -14.01
C GLU A 200 -18.71 -16.86 -13.93
N LYS A 201 -17.57 -17.52 -14.10
CA LYS A 201 -17.47 -18.97 -13.89
C LYS A 201 -17.72 -19.37 -12.43
N VAL A 202 -17.24 -18.58 -11.46
CA VAL A 202 -17.53 -18.81 -10.04
C VAL A 202 -19.04 -18.71 -9.78
N LYS A 203 -19.72 -17.70 -10.32
CA LYS A 203 -21.19 -17.57 -10.20
C LYS A 203 -21.92 -18.75 -10.84
N GLU A 204 -21.48 -19.18 -12.02
CA GLU A 204 -22.13 -20.26 -12.75
C GLU A 204 -21.97 -21.63 -12.08
N TYR A 205 -20.75 -21.93 -11.60
CA TYR A 205 -20.41 -23.28 -11.15
C TYR A 205 -20.36 -23.44 -9.63
N LEU A 206 -19.89 -22.45 -8.87
CA LEU A 206 -19.70 -22.58 -7.42
C LEU A 206 -20.87 -22.05 -6.60
N ALA A 207 -21.52 -20.96 -7.01
CA ALA A 207 -22.63 -20.40 -6.27
C ALA A 207 -23.80 -21.40 -6.11
N PRO A 208 -24.23 -22.16 -7.15
CA PRO A 208 -25.27 -23.17 -7.00
C PRO A 208 -24.90 -24.31 -6.04
N ILE A 209 -23.62 -24.65 -5.92
CA ILE A 209 -23.15 -25.65 -4.95
C ILE A 209 -23.27 -25.11 -3.52
N SER A 210 -22.89 -23.85 -3.32
CA SER A 210 -23.06 -23.18 -2.02
C SER A 210 -24.52 -23.13 -1.60
N ASP A 211 -25.43 -22.74 -2.52
CA ASP A 211 -26.87 -22.68 -2.26
C ASP A 211 -27.50 -24.05 -1.97
N ALA A 212 -26.88 -25.13 -2.44
CA ALA A 212 -27.34 -26.49 -2.15
C ALA A 212 -26.85 -27.03 -0.79
N ILE A 213 -25.83 -26.42 -0.19
CA ILE A 213 -25.26 -26.81 1.12
C ILE A 213 -25.93 -26.06 2.27
N TYR A 214 -26.33 -24.82 2.07
CA TYR A 214 -26.97 -23.92 3.04
C TYR A 214 -28.48 -23.78 2.79
#